data_a2bea1da5d245dd431f6d70b44d812d9
#
_entry.id   a2bea1da5d245dd431f6d70b44d812d9
#
_cell.length_a   1.000
_cell.length_b   1.000
_cell.length_c   1.000
_cell.angle_alpha   90.00
_cell.angle_beta   90.00
_cell.angle_gamma   90.00
#
_symmetry.space_group_name_H-M   'P 1'
#
loop_
_entity.id
_entity.type
_entity.pdbx_description
1 polymer ?
#
loop_
_entity_poly.entity_id
_entity_poly.type
_entity_poly.pdbx_seq_one_letter_code
_entity_poly.pdbx_strand_id
1 'polypeptide(L)'
;MQDPLMMLGPHQFYVDWLNFQSFEEEFSASWVSMERFGKAPSLQFTGYGNDAKTIHGVWFPEEFGDCIAIDALTMTIRAAKPVQMLRWVNDISYSAIFHGPVVITSITKDHDYISRSGQSQRIRYSISLLPFFDGGKPQGYFQEGRQL
;
A
#
# COMPACT_ATOMS: atom_id res chain seq x y z
N MET A 1 19.75 12.76 -9.71
CA MET A 1 18.55 12.74 -8.86
C MET A 1 17.67 11.61 -9.34
N GLN A 2 17.31 10.74 -8.45
CA GLN A 2 16.41 9.64 -8.81
C GLN A 2 14.96 10.07 -8.59
N ASP A 3 14.11 9.66 -9.51
CA ASP A 3 12.68 9.90 -9.36
C ASP A 3 12.08 8.87 -8.42
N PRO A 4 11.15 9.27 -7.54
CA PRO A 4 10.49 8.31 -6.66
C PRO A 4 9.60 7.36 -7.46
N LEU A 5 9.55 6.10 -7.03
CA LEU A 5 8.64 5.12 -7.62
C LEU A 5 7.24 5.21 -7.04
N MET A 6 7.13 5.69 -5.81
CA MET A 6 5.86 5.77 -5.11
C MET A 6 5.92 6.85 -4.03
N MET A 7 4.79 7.45 -3.74
CA MET A 7 4.64 8.38 -2.63
C MET A 7 3.41 8.02 -1.79
N LEU A 8 3.60 8.01 -0.47
CA LEU A 8 2.53 7.94 0.51
C LEU A 8 2.53 9.25 1.30
N GLY A 9 1.73 10.21 0.86
CA GLY A 9 1.77 11.54 1.43
C GLY A 9 3.16 12.14 1.27
N PRO A 10 3.84 12.51 2.36
CA PRO A 10 5.19 13.07 2.29
C PRO A 10 6.29 12.02 2.14
N HIS A 11 5.95 10.72 2.22
CA HIS A 11 6.93 9.65 2.22
C HIS A 11 7.20 9.17 0.79
N GLN A 12 8.47 9.23 0.38
CA GLN A 12 8.89 8.86 -0.96
C GLN A 12 9.64 7.53 -0.94
N PHE A 13 9.34 6.67 -1.89
CA PHE A 13 9.96 5.35 -2.04
C PHE A 13 10.78 5.32 -3.32
N TYR A 14 12.04 4.92 -3.19
CA TYR A 14 12.99 4.84 -4.29
C TYR A 14 13.52 3.41 -4.43
N VAL A 15 14.15 3.12 -5.55
CA VAL A 15 14.79 1.81 -5.73
C VAL A 15 15.94 1.61 -4.77
N ASP A 16 16.74 2.65 -4.57
CA ASP A 16 17.99 2.53 -3.82
C ASP A 16 17.89 2.88 -2.35
N TRP A 17 16.90 3.66 -1.98
CA TRP A 17 16.79 4.14 -0.59
C TRP A 17 15.83 3.30 0.24
N LEU A 18 14.56 3.58 0.14
CA LEU A 18 13.56 2.74 0.76
C LEU A 18 13.18 1.71 -0.29
N ASN A 19 13.94 0.63 -0.35
CA ASN A 19 13.85 -0.34 -1.42
C ASN A 19 12.49 -1.03 -1.42
N PHE A 20 11.70 -0.65 -2.39
CA PHE A 20 10.37 -1.17 -2.59
C PHE A 20 10.48 -2.33 -3.60
N GLN A 21 10.26 -3.53 -3.12
CA GLN A 21 10.46 -4.75 -3.92
C GLN A 21 9.19 -5.25 -4.56
N SER A 22 8.08 -5.17 -3.83
CA SER A 22 6.81 -5.67 -4.34
C SER A 22 5.64 -4.86 -3.80
N PHE A 23 4.57 -4.87 -4.58
CA PHE A 23 3.34 -4.19 -4.26
C PHE A 23 2.19 -5.15 -4.56
N GLU A 24 1.42 -5.46 -3.56
CA GLU A 24 0.26 -6.33 -3.69
C GLU A 24 -1.01 -5.51 -3.59
N GLU A 25 -1.95 -5.79 -4.48
CA GLU A 25 -3.28 -5.21 -4.44
C GLU A 25 -4.30 -6.33 -4.34
N GLU A 26 -5.24 -6.20 -3.43
CA GLU A 26 -6.36 -7.11 -3.29
C GLU A 26 -7.65 -6.36 -3.56
N PHE A 27 -8.44 -6.87 -4.48
CA PHE A 27 -9.75 -6.31 -4.78
C PHE A 27 -10.82 -7.31 -4.38
N SER A 28 -11.81 -6.88 -3.62
CA SER A 28 -12.85 -7.76 -3.15
C SER A 28 -14.22 -7.10 -3.20
N ALA A 29 -15.25 -7.95 -3.31
CA ALA A 29 -16.63 -7.53 -3.27
C ALA A 29 -17.41 -8.53 -2.42
N SER A 30 -18.39 -8.04 -1.70
CA SER A 30 -19.20 -8.87 -0.82
C SER A 30 -20.50 -9.25 -1.52
N TRP A 31 -20.72 -10.56 -1.65
CA TRP A 31 -21.92 -11.12 -2.24
C TRP A 31 -22.54 -12.12 -1.25
N VAL A 32 -23.82 -11.99 -1.03
CA VAL A 32 -24.56 -12.92 -0.16
C VAL A 32 -25.43 -13.82 -1.02
N SER A 33 -25.37 -15.11 -0.74
CA SER A 33 -26.22 -16.09 -1.40
C SER A 33 -27.59 -16.09 -0.73
N MET A 34 -28.63 -15.90 -1.52
CA MET A 34 -30.00 -15.92 -1.03
C MET A 34 -30.69 -17.18 -1.57
N GLU A 35 -31.07 -18.05 -0.66
CA GLU A 35 -31.80 -19.26 -0.99
C GLU A 35 -33.16 -18.92 -1.58
N ARG A 36 -33.54 -19.63 -2.62
CA ARG A 36 -34.85 -19.49 -3.26
C ARG A 36 -35.53 -20.84 -3.34
N PHE A 37 -36.80 -20.86 -2.98
CA PHE A 37 -37.56 -22.10 -2.96
C PHE A 37 -37.74 -22.63 -4.38
N GLY A 38 -37.31 -23.88 -4.62
CA GLY A 38 -37.45 -24.53 -5.92
C GLY A 38 -36.58 -23.98 -7.04
N LYS A 39 -35.62 -23.12 -6.74
CA LYS A 39 -34.70 -22.50 -7.73
C LYS A 39 -33.29 -22.45 -7.18
N ALA A 40 -32.33 -22.28 -8.07
CA ALA A 40 -30.97 -22.07 -7.67
C ALA A 40 -30.85 -20.79 -6.84
N PRO A 41 -29.94 -20.74 -5.84
CA PRO A 41 -29.73 -19.53 -5.05
C PRO A 41 -29.34 -18.36 -5.93
N SER A 42 -29.78 -17.16 -5.54
CA SER A 42 -29.35 -15.92 -6.21
C SER A 42 -28.29 -15.22 -5.38
N LEU A 43 -27.38 -14.56 -6.05
CA LEU A 43 -26.37 -13.76 -5.39
C LEU A 43 -26.80 -12.30 -5.37
N GLN A 44 -26.64 -11.68 -4.21
CA GLN A 44 -26.94 -10.25 -4.04
C GLN A 44 -25.66 -9.53 -3.61
N PHE A 45 -25.34 -8.47 -4.33
CA PHE A 45 -24.21 -7.62 -3.99
C PHE A 45 -24.54 -6.80 -2.73
N THR A 46 -23.70 -6.89 -1.72
CA THR A 46 -23.90 -6.22 -0.46
C THR A 46 -22.91 -5.09 -0.19
N GLY A 47 -21.88 -4.97 -0.99
CA GLY A 47 -20.94 -3.87 -0.88
C GLY A 47 -19.56 -4.22 -1.43
N TYR A 48 -18.73 -3.18 -1.50
CA TYR A 48 -17.34 -3.35 -1.87
C TYR A 48 -16.55 -3.86 -0.66
N GLY A 49 -15.56 -4.69 -0.91
CA GLY A 49 -14.65 -5.13 0.13
C GLY A 49 -13.59 -4.09 0.45
N ASN A 50 -12.72 -4.42 1.37
CA ASN A 50 -11.56 -3.61 1.67
C ASN A 50 -10.49 -3.92 0.65
N ASP A 51 -10.27 -3.02 -0.29
CA ASP A 51 -9.25 -3.21 -1.32
C ASP A 51 -7.88 -2.97 -0.71
N ALA A 52 -7.39 -3.97 0.02
CA ALA A 52 -6.15 -3.87 0.77
C ALA A 52 -4.93 -3.79 -0.16
N LYS A 53 -3.94 -3.03 0.25
CA LYS A 53 -2.67 -2.92 -0.45
C LYS A 53 -1.55 -3.22 0.52
N THR A 54 -0.53 -3.91 0.06
CA THR A 54 0.64 -4.25 0.87
C THR A 54 1.91 -3.94 0.10
N ILE A 55 2.81 -3.22 0.74
CA ILE A 55 4.10 -2.86 0.19
C ILE A 55 5.16 -3.65 0.94
N HIS A 56 6.03 -4.32 0.20
CA HIS A 56 7.16 -5.06 0.78
C HIS A 56 8.47 -4.46 0.29
N GLY A 57 9.42 -4.37 1.18
CA GLY A 57 10.74 -3.90 0.82
C GLY A 57 11.81 -4.38 1.79
N VAL A 58 13.05 -4.03 1.49
CA VAL A 58 14.22 -4.40 2.28
C VAL A 58 15.09 -3.16 2.48
N TRP A 59 15.64 -3.03 3.68
CA TRP A 59 16.56 -1.97 4.04
C TRP A 59 17.85 -2.55 4.59
N PHE A 60 18.97 -2.00 4.19
CA PHE A 60 20.29 -2.41 4.65
C PHE A 60 20.93 -1.26 5.44
N PRO A 61 20.88 -1.29 6.79
CA PRO A 61 21.37 -0.17 7.59
C PRO A 61 22.87 0.10 7.44
N GLU A 62 23.65 -0.92 7.16
CA GLU A 62 25.10 -0.73 6.97
C GLU A 62 25.43 0.11 5.72
N GLU A 63 24.60 0.01 4.68
CA GLU A 63 24.82 0.74 3.44
C GLU A 63 24.16 2.13 3.47
N PHE A 64 22.98 2.23 4.07
CA PHE A 64 22.12 3.42 3.96
C PHE A 64 21.88 4.12 5.30
N GLY A 65 22.41 3.59 6.40
CA GLY A 65 22.23 4.16 7.73
C GLY A 65 20.89 3.84 8.37
N ASP A 66 20.55 4.56 9.42
CA ASP A 66 19.29 4.36 10.14
C ASP A 66 18.07 4.63 9.26
N CYS A 67 17.07 3.79 9.39
CA CYS A 67 15.88 3.88 8.56
C CYS A 67 14.90 4.93 9.07
N ILE A 68 15.30 6.19 8.97
CA ILE A 68 14.49 7.35 9.41
C ILE A 68 13.15 7.38 8.67
N ALA A 69 13.13 6.96 7.41
CA ALA A 69 11.91 6.96 6.60
C ALA A 69 10.84 6.03 7.18
N ILE A 70 11.22 4.85 7.68
CA ILE A 70 10.25 3.93 8.30
C ILE A 70 9.78 4.49 9.64
N ASP A 71 10.64 5.13 10.39
CA ASP A 71 10.24 5.78 11.64
C ASP A 71 9.26 6.91 11.40
N ALA A 72 9.46 7.69 10.33
CA ALA A 72 8.52 8.73 9.92
C ALA A 72 7.16 8.14 9.53
N LEU A 73 7.13 7.00 8.85
CA LEU A 73 5.89 6.29 8.55
C LEU A 73 5.17 5.84 9.83
N THR A 74 5.91 5.40 10.84
CA THR A 74 5.34 5.02 12.13
C THR A 74 4.66 6.22 12.79
N MET A 75 5.24 7.39 12.69
CA MET A 75 4.62 8.61 13.20
C MET A 75 3.33 8.95 12.43
N THR A 76 3.31 8.72 11.14
CA THR A 76 2.11 8.92 10.32
C THR A 76 0.97 8.00 10.76
N ILE A 77 1.27 6.74 11.10
CA ILE A 77 0.27 5.81 11.65
C ILE A 77 -0.33 6.38 12.94
N ARG A 78 0.52 6.86 13.83
CA ARG A 78 0.07 7.38 15.12
C ARG A 78 -0.72 8.67 14.99
N ALA A 79 -0.50 9.43 13.92
CA ALA A 79 -1.30 10.61 13.63
C ALA A 79 -2.74 10.27 13.20
N ALA A 80 -2.98 9.02 12.78
CA ALA A 80 -4.30 8.49 12.40
C ALA A 80 -4.99 9.33 11.33
N LYS A 81 -4.25 9.76 10.31
CA LYS A 81 -4.78 10.55 9.20
C LYS A 81 -4.56 9.83 7.89
N PRO A 82 -5.52 9.91 6.96
CA PRO A 82 -5.30 9.37 5.61
C PRO A 82 -4.21 10.15 4.87
N VAL A 83 -3.50 9.46 4.01
CA VAL A 83 -2.47 10.06 3.16
C VAL A 83 -2.75 9.70 1.71
N GLN A 84 -2.34 10.57 0.79
CA GLN A 84 -2.52 10.33 -0.63
C GLN A 84 -1.46 9.35 -1.14
N MET A 85 -1.87 8.41 -1.96
CA MET A 85 -0.98 7.43 -2.56
C MET A 85 -0.85 7.67 -4.06
N LEU A 86 0.38 7.81 -4.50
CA LEU A 86 0.75 7.95 -5.92
C LEU A 86 1.84 6.94 -6.24
N ARG A 87 1.74 6.33 -7.40
CA ARG A 87 2.76 5.42 -7.91
C ARG A 87 3.11 5.81 -9.34
N TRP A 88 4.38 5.77 -9.68
CA TRP A 88 4.85 6.06 -11.02
C TRP A 88 5.27 4.79 -11.72
N VAL A 89 4.90 4.69 -12.99
CA VAL A 89 5.32 3.62 -13.87
C VAL A 89 6.13 4.26 -14.97
N ASN A 90 7.38 3.84 -15.08
CA ASN A 90 8.26 4.33 -16.13
C ASN A 90 8.09 3.44 -17.36
N ASP A 91 7.09 3.72 -18.14
CA ASP A 91 6.84 3.10 -19.43
C ASP A 91 7.11 4.13 -20.53
N ILE A 92 6.70 3.84 -21.75
CA ILE A 92 6.89 4.68 -22.92
C ILE A 92 6.50 6.16 -22.65
N SER A 93 5.52 6.35 -21.80
CA SER A 93 5.21 7.67 -21.26
C SER A 93 5.18 7.57 -19.74
N TYR A 94 6.01 8.35 -19.07
CA TYR A 94 6.07 8.42 -17.62
C TYR A 94 4.68 8.78 -17.07
N SER A 95 4.03 7.81 -16.47
CA SER A 95 2.64 7.95 -16.03
C SER A 95 2.52 7.78 -14.52
N ALA A 96 1.80 8.68 -13.89
CA ALA A 96 1.46 8.56 -12.48
C ALA A 96 0.11 7.87 -12.33
N ILE A 97 0.05 6.87 -11.47
CA ILE A 97 -1.18 6.20 -11.09
C ILE A 97 -1.61 6.75 -9.73
N PHE A 98 -2.74 7.41 -9.71
CA PHE A 98 -3.29 7.98 -8.50
C PHE A 98 -4.21 6.96 -7.82
N HIS A 99 -3.81 6.50 -6.65
CA HIS A 99 -4.59 5.52 -5.87
C HIS A 99 -5.58 6.18 -4.90
N GLY A 100 -5.52 7.49 -4.74
CA GLY A 100 -6.39 8.21 -3.82
C GLY A 100 -5.93 8.17 -2.38
N PRO A 101 -6.81 8.58 -1.44
CA PRO A 101 -6.44 8.57 -0.02
C PRO A 101 -6.42 7.15 0.52
N VAL A 102 -5.39 6.83 1.31
CA VAL A 102 -5.24 5.53 1.97
C VAL A 102 -4.89 5.75 3.43
N VAL A 103 -5.18 4.76 4.25
CA VAL A 103 -4.81 4.74 5.66
C VAL A 103 -3.76 3.65 5.85
N ILE A 104 -2.67 3.97 6.53
CA ILE A 104 -1.66 2.99 6.87
C ILE A 104 -2.14 2.27 8.12
N THR A 105 -2.42 0.98 8.00
CA THR A 105 -2.97 0.19 9.11
C THR A 105 -1.90 -0.47 9.95
N SER A 106 -0.81 -0.89 9.34
CA SER A 106 0.29 -1.52 10.08
C SER A 106 1.60 -1.43 9.31
N ILE A 107 2.69 -1.44 10.06
CA ILE A 107 4.04 -1.61 9.53
C ILE A 107 4.70 -2.72 10.33
N THR A 108 5.20 -3.74 9.62
CA THR A 108 5.94 -4.83 10.23
C THR A 108 7.40 -4.71 9.81
N LYS A 109 8.31 -4.85 10.77
CA LYS A 109 9.74 -4.85 10.51
C LYS A 109 10.33 -6.15 11.03
N ASP A 110 11.03 -6.86 10.17
CA ASP A 110 11.78 -8.05 10.54
C ASP A 110 13.27 -7.74 10.47
N HIS A 111 13.95 -7.84 11.60
CA HIS A 111 15.38 -7.56 11.72
C HIS A 111 16.16 -8.87 11.58
N ASP A 112 16.90 -8.99 10.50
CA ASP A 112 17.71 -10.18 10.21
C ASP A 112 19.19 -9.89 10.34
N TYR A 113 19.99 -10.97 10.49
CA TYR A 113 21.45 -10.91 10.53
C TYR A 113 21.95 -9.91 11.54
N ILE A 114 21.57 -10.14 12.80
CA ILE A 114 21.98 -9.25 13.90
C ILE A 114 23.47 -9.47 14.17
N SER A 115 24.25 -8.38 14.13
CA SER A 115 25.67 -8.41 14.40
C SER A 115 25.94 -8.58 15.91
N ARG A 116 27.22 -8.84 16.26
CA ARG A 116 27.61 -8.96 17.66
C ARG A 116 27.36 -7.69 18.48
N SER A 117 27.27 -6.55 17.81
CA SER A 117 26.94 -5.28 18.45
C SER A 117 25.44 -5.09 18.68
N GLY A 118 24.61 -6.04 18.21
CA GLY A 118 23.16 -5.95 18.32
C GLY A 118 22.50 -5.17 17.18
N GLN A 119 23.26 -4.75 16.19
CA GLN A 119 22.72 -4.00 15.06
C GLN A 119 22.26 -4.94 13.96
N SER A 120 21.10 -4.65 13.40
CA SER A 120 20.55 -5.43 12.28
C SER A 120 21.28 -5.08 11.00
N GLN A 121 21.65 -6.09 10.23
CA GLN A 121 22.30 -5.90 8.92
C GLN A 121 21.28 -5.83 7.78
N ARG A 122 20.10 -6.39 8.00
CA ARG A 122 18.99 -6.35 7.04
C ARG A 122 17.69 -6.18 7.77
N ILE A 123 16.85 -5.27 7.29
CA ILE A 123 15.50 -5.06 7.80
C ILE A 123 14.55 -5.29 6.64
N ARG A 124 13.71 -6.32 6.74
CA ARG A 124 12.58 -6.49 5.83
C ARG A 124 11.38 -5.77 6.41
N TYR A 125 10.67 -5.02 5.60
CA TYR A 125 9.49 -4.30 6.06
C TYR A 125 8.29 -4.62 5.18
N SER A 126 7.12 -4.52 5.80
CA SER A 126 5.83 -4.70 5.15
C SER A 126 4.89 -3.61 5.65
N ILE A 127 4.27 -2.91 4.73
CA ILE A 127 3.34 -1.81 5.04
C ILE A 127 1.97 -2.20 4.50
N SER A 128 0.99 -2.29 5.39
CA SER A 128 -0.39 -2.60 5.03
C SER A 128 -1.22 -1.32 4.97
N LEU A 129 -1.98 -1.19 3.89
CA LEU A 129 -2.78 -0.01 3.59
C LEU A 129 -4.21 -0.41 3.29
N LEU A 130 -5.15 0.45 3.68
CA LEU A 130 -6.54 0.33 3.25
C LEU A 130 -6.96 1.63 2.60
N PRO A 131 -7.76 1.58 1.51
CA PRO A 131 -8.34 2.78 0.96
C PRO A 131 -9.25 3.46 1.98
N PHE A 132 -9.20 4.78 1.99
CA PHE A 132 -10.06 5.57 2.86
C PHE A 132 -11.30 6.01 2.07
N PHE A 133 -12.46 5.59 2.53
CA PHE A 133 -13.72 5.97 1.93
C PHE A 133 -14.47 6.90 2.86
N ASP A 134 -14.82 8.06 2.36
CA ASP A 134 -15.67 8.98 3.10
C ASP A 134 -17.11 8.82 2.61
N GLY A 135 -17.69 7.67 2.94
CA GLY A 135 -19.10 7.40 2.66
C GLY A 135 -19.49 7.16 1.21
N GLY A 136 -18.59 6.71 0.37
CA GLY A 136 -18.91 6.53 -1.04
C GLY A 136 -18.17 5.38 -1.70
N LYS A 137 -18.13 5.42 -3.04
CA LYS A 137 -17.37 4.45 -3.82
C LYS A 137 -15.87 4.68 -3.66
N PRO A 138 -15.06 3.63 -3.81
CA PRO A 138 -13.61 3.79 -3.81
C PRO A 138 -13.18 4.83 -4.83
N GLN A 139 -12.33 5.76 -4.41
CA GLN A 139 -11.79 6.77 -5.29
C GLN A 139 -10.48 6.31 -5.89
N GLY A 140 -10.21 6.77 -7.07
CA GLY A 140 -8.91 6.57 -7.69
C GLY A 140 -8.77 5.34 -8.56
N TYR A 141 -9.75 4.42 -8.53
CA TYR A 141 -9.57 3.19 -9.26
C TYR A 141 -10.03 3.23 -10.70
N PHE A 142 -11.02 3.99 -10.99
CA PHE A 142 -11.72 3.84 -12.25
C PHE A 142 -11.89 5.11 -12.99
N GLN A 143 -10.92 5.96 -12.90
CA GLN A 143 -11.02 7.09 -13.66
C GLN A 143 -11.09 6.82 -15.08
N GLU A 144 -10.59 5.77 -15.41
CA GLU A 144 -10.60 5.33 -16.62
C GLU A 144 -11.82 5.01 -17.15
N GLY A 145 -12.53 4.45 -16.43
CA GLY A 145 -13.79 4.06 -16.90
C GLY A 145 -14.42 5.07 -17.69
N ARG A 146 -13.89 6.15 -17.50
CA ARG A 146 -14.39 7.12 -18.26
C ARG A 146 -14.09 6.93 -19.64
N GLN A 147 -13.49 6.32 -19.88
CA GLN A 147 -13.40 6.35 -21.00
C GLN A 147 -14.15 6.30 -21.80
N LEU A 148 -14.32 6.21 -21.77
CA LEU A 148 -14.99 5.92 -22.78
C LEU A 148 -15.87 6.68 -23.38
#